data_2f40dfb93b523f90e199eb5dc018e850
#
_entry.id   2f40dfb93b523f90e199eb5dc018e850
#
_cell.length_a   1.000
_cell.length_b   1.000
_cell.length_c   1.000
_cell.angle_alpha   90.00
_cell.angle_beta   90.00
_cell.angle_gamma   90.00
#
_symmetry.space_group_name_H-M   'P 1'
#
loop_
_entity.id
_entity.type
_entity.pdbx_description
1 polymer ?
#
loop_
_entity_poly.entity_id
_entity_poly.type
_entity_poly.pdbx_seq_one_letter_code
_entity_poly.pdbx_strand_id
1 'polypeptide(L)'
;MSGAAVELWRGCANAWECDHVGHLNTRYYVARIEQAFASLARRLELAEDDLLVKAQHMRFLREARAGAALHATGQVLRWGRDDADVLFLLHHSGSGQVAATFRLSLAHLERGSGRPAPWPVQATSAARAFTCDAPDEARPRSISLDGAEVTASMERARQLGLRPTGLGMIMPDVCDAHGRWRLSGFMGRVADSIPHLRNGEWREVLARTAPGSPSRVGSALVEFQTVHVRWPRIGDGCEVRSALAGCTDRVTYSSHWLLDPETGSPWAAVRTVGIALDLDARRALPLTAEAQAAYRAASVPDLTL
;
A
#
# COMPACT_ATOMS: atom_id res chain seq x y z
N MET A 1 11.22 21.36 -21.53
CA MET A 1 11.64 19.95 -21.76
C MET A 1 10.96 19.14 -20.70
N SER A 2 10.11 18.16 -21.07
CA SER A 2 9.58 17.21 -20.07
C SER A 2 10.73 16.34 -19.59
N GLY A 3 10.81 16.11 -18.28
CA GLY A 3 11.75 15.17 -17.69
C GLY A 3 11.47 13.73 -18.14
N ALA A 4 12.29 12.79 -17.73
CA ALA A 4 12.13 11.38 -18.03
C ALA A 4 12.13 10.54 -16.74
N ALA A 5 11.35 9.46 -16.76
CA ALA A 5 11.46 8.44 -15.74
C ALA A 5 12.85 7.80 -15.79
N VAL A 6 13.44 7.51 -14.63
CA VAL A 6 14.80 6.97 -14.53
C VAL A 6 14.76 5.64 -13.78
N GLU A 7 15.58 4.67 -14.21
CA GLU A 7 15.75 3.43 -13.49
C GLU A 7 16.51 3.70 -12.17
N LEU A 8 15.94 3.21 -11.07
CA LEU A 8 16.40 3.46 -9.70
C LEU A 8 16.70 2.20 -8.90
N TRP A 9 16.15 1.06 -9.32
CA TRP A 9 16.38 -0.23 -8.71
C TRP A 9 16.26 -1.36 -9.74
N ARG A 10 17.05 -2.43 -9.56
CA ARG A 10 16.99 -3.65 -10.37
C ARG A 10 17.31 -4.86 -9.50
N GLY A 11 16.57 -5.96 -9.70
CA GLY A 11 16.77 -7.21 -8.99
C GLY A 11 15.76 -8.27 -9.40
N CYS A 12 15.37 -9.13 -8.47
CA CYS A 12 14.40 -10.20 -8.74
C CYS A 12 13.45 -10.40 -7.55
N ALA A 13 12.38 -11.14 -7.78
CA ALA A 13 11.53 -11.72 -6.75
C ALA A 13 12.18 -13.02 -6.26
N ASN A 14 12.49 -13.11 -4.96
CA ASN A 14 13.06 -14.31 -4.36
C ASN A 14 11.96 -15.27 -3.89
N ALA A 15 12.26 -16.57 -3.83
CA ALA A 15 11.28 -17.59 -3.43
C ALA A 15 10.76 -17.38 -2.02
N TRP A 16 11.60 -16.94 -1.08
CA TRP A 16 11.22 -16.68 0.32
C TRP A 16 10.42 -15.38 0.52
N GLU A 17 10.27 -14.57 -0.52
CA GLU A 17 9.46 -13.37 -0.53
C GLU A 17 8.05 -13.62 -1.08
N CYS A 18 7.80 -14.84 -1.53
CA CYS A 18 6.52 -15.22 -2.11
C CYS A 18 5.56 -15.75 -1.05
N ASP A 19 4.27 -15.53 -1.29
CA ASP A 19 3.19 -16.07 -0.47
C ASP A 19 2.92 -17.56 -0.77
N HIS A 20 1.94 -18.13 -0.07
CA HIS A 20 1.55 -19.54 -0.21
C HIS A 20 0.96 -19.92 -1.58
N VAL A 21 0.63 -18.93 -2.42
CA VAL A 21 0.18 -19.14 -3.82
C VAL A 21 1.29 -18.89 -4.85
N GLY A 22 2.50 -18.62 -4.37
CA GLY A 22 3.71 -18.43 -5.18
C GLY A 22 3.87 -17.07 -5.82
N HIS A 23 3.13 -16.05 -5.33
CA HIS A 23 3.29 -14.67 -5.77
C HIS A 23 4.18 -13.89 -4.82
N LEU A 24 4.95 -12.95 -5.35
CA LEU A 24 5.66 -11.98 -4.54
C LEU A 24 4.68 -11.31 -3.58
N ASN A 25 4.90 -11.46 -2.27
CA ASN A 25 4.05 -10.84 -1.26
C ASN A 25 4.10 -9.32 -1.39
N THR A 26 2.96 -8.67 -1.24
CA THR A 26 2.78 -7.22 -1.41
C THR A 26 3.75 -6.37 -0.59
N ARG A 27 4.15 -6.84 0.60
CA ARG A 27 5.19 -6.24 1.42
C ARG A 27 6.50 -6.04 0.63
N TYR A 28 6.89 -7.03 -0.15
CA TYR A 28 8.17 -6.99 -0.86
C TYR A 28 8.13 -6.16 -2.13
N TYR A 29 6.95 -5.93 -2.72
CA TYR A 29 6.80 -4.88 -3.72
C TYR A 29 7.17 -3.52 -3.14
N VAL A 30 6.63 -3.20 -1.96
CA VAL A 30 6.94 -1.94 -1.26
C VAL A 30 8.41 -1.87 -0.89
N ALA A 31 9.02 -2.95 -0.40
CA ALA A 31 10.44 -2.98 -0.05
C ALA A 31 11.37 -2.69 -1.24
N ARG A 32 10.97 -3.03 -2.48
CA ARG A 32 11.71 -2.64 -3.69
C ARG A 32 11.58 -1.15 -3.96
N ILE A 33 10.39 -0.61 -3.73
CA ILE A 33 10.14 0.81 -3.93
C ILE A 33 10.83 1.67 -2.87
N GLU A 34 10.98 1.20 -1.64
CA GLU A 34 11.82 1.89 -0.63
C GLU A 34 13.25 2.10 -1.12
N GLN A 35 13.86 1.08 -1.74
CA GLN A 35 15.21 1.21 -2.31
C GLN A 35 15.23 2.18 -3.50
N ALA A 36 14.21 2.13 -4.36
CA ALA A 36 14.07 3.08 -5.48
C ALA A 36 13.85 4.51 -4.97
N PHE A 37 13.07 4.67 -3.89
CA PHE A 37 12.83 5.96 -3.25
C PHE A 37 14.12 6.56 -2.66
N ALA A 38 14.90 5.78 -1.93
CA ALA A 38 16.21 6.18 -1.44
C ALA A 38 17.13 6.62 -2.59
N SER A 39 17.14 5.89 -3.71
CA SER A 39 17.90 6.26 -4.89
C SER A 39 17.43 7.56 -5.52
N LEU A 40 16.11 7.81 -5.56
CA LEU A 40 15.54 9.07 -6.06
C LEU A 40 15.90 10.23 -5.12
N ALA A 41 15.76 10.06 -3.81
CA ALA A 41 16.11 11.08 -2.82
C ALA A 41 17.56 11.55 -3.00
N ARG A 42 18.51 10.61 -3.18
CA ARG A 42 19.92 10.96 -3.47
C ARG A 42 20.11 11.73 -4.77
N ARG A 43 19.35 11.39 -5.84
CA ARG A 43 19.40 12.14 -7.12
C ARG A 43 18.81 13.54 -7.00
N LEU A 44 17.89 13.72 -6.06
CA LEU A 44 17.31 15.01 -5.71
C LEU A 44 18.17 15.78 -4.67
N GLU A 45 19.34 15.25 -4.29
CA GLU A 45 20.22 15.84 -3.27
C GLU A 45 19.53 16.02 -1.91
N LEU A 46 18.63 15.08 -1.57
CA LEU A 46 17.87 15.05 -0.31
C LEU A 46 18.34 13.89 0.56
N ALA A 47 18.37 14.10 1.87
CA ALA A 47 18.51 13.03 2.83
C ALA A 47 17.13 12.39 3.09
N GLU A 48 17.09 11.07 3.31
CA GLU A 48 15.83 10.37 3.63
C GLU A 48 15.18 10.90 4.89
N ASP A 49 15.98 11.38 5.86
CA ASP A 49 15.50 11.94 7.13
C ASP A 49 14.74 13.25 6.98
N ASP A 50 15.03 13.97 5.91
CA ASP A 50 14.36 15.23 5.61
C ASP A 50 13.04 15.00 4.85
N LEU A 51 12.67 13.72 4.63
CA LEU A 51 11.47 13.32 3.90
C LEU A 51 10.45 12.62 4.79
N LEU A 52 9.19 13.03 4.66
CA LEU A 52 8.05 12.36 5.26
C LEU A 52 7.10 11.89 4.16
N VAL A 53 6.79 10.59 4.13
CA VAL A 53 5.74 10.08 3.29
C VAL A 53 4.40 10.29 4.00
N LYS A 54 3.55 11.16 3.47
CA LYS A 54 2.21 11.46 4.03
C LYS A 54 1.17 10.43 3.60
N ALA A 55 1.26 10.00 2.35
CA ALA A 55 0.33 9.02 1.79
C ALA A 55 1.01 8.17 0.72
N GLN A 56 0.47 6.97 0.53
CA GLN A 56 0.85 6.05 -0.53
C GLN A 56 -0.41 5.60 -1.25
N HIS A 57 -0.32 5.49 -2.58
CA HIS A 57 -1.31 4.81 -3.40
C HIS A 57 -0.61 3.81 -4.31
N MET A 58 -1.11 2.59 -4.35
CA MET A 58 -0.51 1.50 -5.10
C MET A 58 -1.55 0.78 -5.92
N ARG A 59 -1.14 0.34 -7.11
CA ARG A 59 -1.93 -0.60 -7.92
C ARG A 59 -1.06 -1.80 -8.28
N PHE A 60 -1.64 -2.99 -8.14
CA PHE A 60 -1.04 -4.25 -8.54
C PHE A 60 -1.69 -4.68 -9.86
N LEU A 61 -0.92 -4.73 -10.93
CA LEU A 61 -1.40 -4.92 -12.29
C LEU A 61 -1.09 -6.30 -12.85
N ARG A 62 0.08 -6.83 -12.50
CA ARG A 62 0.55 -8.15 -12.93
C ARG A 62 1.32 -8.82 -11.80
N GLU A 63 1.08 -10.12 -11.66
CA GLU A 63 1.75 -10.94 -10.65
C GLU A 63 3.25 -11.06 -10.96
N ALA A 64 4.09 -10.91 -9.94
CA ALA A 64 5.48 -11.32 -9.97
C ALA A 64 5.62 -12.64 -9.19
N ARG A 65 6.42 -13.57 -9.69
CA ARG A 65 6.67 -14.87 -9.08
C ARG A 65 8.15 -15.05 -8.77
N ALA A 66 8.46 -16.04 -7.96
CA ALA A 66 9.84 -16.41 -7.67
C ALA A 66 10.67 -16.54 -8.97
N GLY A 67 11.84 -15.90 -8.99
CA GLY A 67 12.72 -15.83 -10.14
C GLY A 67 12.39 -14.73 -11.16
N ALA A 68 11.27 -14.00 -11.03
CA ALA A 68 10.95 -12.91 -11.93
C ALA A 68 11.99 -11.79 -11.83
N ALA A 69 12.63 -11.46 -12.95
CA ALA A 69 13.53 -10.31 -13.06
C ALA A 69 12.71 -9.02 -13.08
N LEU A 70 13.01 -8.09 -12.17
CA LEU A 70 12.28 -6.86 -11.95
C LEU A 70 13.20 -5.65 -11.97
N HIS A 71 12.69 -4.50 -12.39
CA HIS A 71 13.33 -3.21 -12.18
C HIS A 71 12.30 -2.14 -11.85
N ALA A 72 12.72 -1.09 -11.17
CA ALA A 72 11.87 0.03 -10.82
C ALA A 72 12.36 1.32 -11.47
N THR A 73 11.45 2.05 -12.10
CA THR A 73 11.66 3.42 -12.55
C THR A 73 10.97 4.40 -11.61
N GLY A 74 11.49 5.63 -11.51
CA GLY A 74 10.87 6.69 -10.72
C GLY A 74 10.85 8.02 -11.45
N GLN A 75 9.88 8.85 -11.07
CA GLN A 75 9.64 10.17 -11.63
C GLN A 75 8.95 11.08 -10.63
N VAL A 76 9.05 12.38 -10.84
CA VAL A 76 8.31 13.41 -10.12
C VAL A 76 7.03 13.73 -10.89
N LEU A 77 5.88 13.71 -10.23
CA LEU A 77 4.60 14.11 -10.83
C LEU A 77 4.28 15.57 -10.57
N ARG A 78 4.58 16.03 -9.35
CA ARG A 78 4.31 17.38 -8.89
C ARG A 78 5.38 17.77 -7.87
N TRP A 79 5.80 19.01 -7.95
CA TRP A 79 6.74 19.60 -7.01
C TRP A 79 6.18 20.93 -6.50
N GLY A 80 5.69 20.93 -5.27
CA GLY A 80 5.17 22.11 -4.59
C GLY A 80 6.25 22.87 -3.83
N ARG A 81 5.84 23.73 -2.92
CA ARG A 81 6.76 24.52 -2.09
C ARG A 81 7.48 23.66 -1.03
N ASP A 82 6.73 22.81 -0.34
CA ASP A 82 7.16 21.99 0.79
C ASP A 82 6.59 20.55 0.71
N ASP A 83 5.91 20.24 -0.38
CA ASP A 83 5.33 18.94 -0.66
C ASP A 83 5.60 18.51 -2.12
N ALA A 84 5.55 17.21 -2.38
CA ALA A 84 5.73 16.66 -3.72
C ALA A 84 4.95 15.36 -3.88
N ASP A 85 4.64 15.01 -5.14
CA ASP A 85 4.17 13.68 -5.50
C ASP A 85 5.19 13.01 -6.42
N VAL A 86 5.62 11.83 -6.07
CA VAL A 86 6.52 10.98 -6.86
C VAL A 86 5.85 9.69 -7.24
N LEU A 87 6.23 9.13 -8.38
CA LEU A 87 5.69 7.89 -8.90
C LEU A 87 6.82 6.91 -9.18
N PHE A 88 6.62 5.67 -8.76
CA PHE A 88 7.47 4.55 -9.11
C PHE A 88 6.66 3.51 -9.87
N LEU A 89 7.27 2.94 -10.90
CA LEU A 89 6.72 1.82 -11.67
C LEU A 89 7.65 0.64 -11.50
N LEU A 90 7.11 -0.47 -11.01
CA LEU A 90 7.83 -1.74 -10.98
C LEU A 90 7.50 -2.53 -12.24
N HIS A 91 8.52 -2.93 -12.99
CA HIS A 91 8.41 -3.60 -14.28
C HIS A 91 8.93 -5.03 -14.22
N HIS A 92 8.33 -5.92 -15.02
CA HIS A 92 8.95 -7.15 -15.44
C HIS A 92 10.05 -6.81 -16.44
N SER A 93 11.32 -7.05 -16.10
CA SER A 93 12.47 -6.63 -16.93
C SER A 93 12.49 -7.25 -18.32
N GLY A 94 12.02 -8.49 -18.47
CA GLY A 94 12.03 -9.19 -19.75
C GLY A 94 10.98 -8.70 -20.74
N SER A 95 9.79 -8.28 -20.25
CA SER A 95 8.68 -7.82 -21.11
C SER A 95 8.50 -6.31 -21.13
N GLY A 96 9.10 -5.58 -20.19
CA GLY A 96 8.85 -4.16 -19.97
C GLY A 96 7.48 -3.84 -19.37
N GLN A 97 6.63 -4.85 -19.14
CA GLN A 97 5.27 -4.64 -18.61
C GLN A 97 5.30 -4.18 -17.16
N VAL A 98 4.43 -3.23 -16.82
CA VAL A 98 4.27 -2.74 -15.45
C VAL A 98 3.61 -3.80 -14.58
N ALA A 99 4.30 -4.23 -13.53
CA ALA A 99 3.78 -5.15 -12.51
C ALA A 99 2.96 -4.39 -11.45
N ALA A 100 3.45 -3.23 -10.99
CA ALA A 100 2.77 -2.41 -10.01
C ALA A 100 3.17 -0.93 -10.13
N THR A 101 2.31 -0.04 -9.63
CA THR A 101 2.55 1.40 -9.57
C THR A 101 2.47 1.90 -8.13
N PHE A 102 3.29 2.89 -7.77
CA PHE A 102 3.39 3.43 -6.41
C PHE A 102 3.52 4.95 -6.47
N ARG A 103 2.46 5.64 -6.10
CA ARG A 103 2.48 7.10 -5.91
C ARG A 103 2.69 7.38 -4.43
N LEU A 104 3.69 8.20 -4.12
CA LEU A 104 3.97 8.69 -2.77
C LEU A 104 3.76 10.20 -2.72
N SER A 105 2.98 10.65 -1.75
CA SER A 105 2.87 12.07 -1.41
C SER A 105 3.82 12.38 -0.27
N LEU A 106 4.73 13.31 -0.51
CA LEU A 106 5.85 13.64 0.36
C LEU A 106 5.66 15.01 1.01
N ALA A 107 6.25 15.20 2.18
CA ALA A 107 6.58 16.50 2.73
C ALA A 107 8.10 16.59 2.97
N HIS A 108 8.66 17.78 2.80
CA HIS A 108 10.00 18.10 3.24
C HIS A 108 9.96 18.59 4.68
N LEU A 109 10.88 18.08 5.50
CA LEU A 109 10.98 18.42 6.92
C LEU A 109 12.31 19.15 7.18
N GLU A 110 12.25 20.19 7.98
CA GLU A 110 13.43 20.83 8.51
C GLU A 110 14.14 19.90 9.50
N ARG A 111 15.42 19.69 9.28
CA ARG A 111 16.25 18.84 10.12
C ARG A 111 16.29 19.35 11.56
N GLY A 112 16.03 18.48 12.50
CA GLY A 112 16.04 18.78 13.94
C GLY A 112 14.69 19.23 14.50
N SER A 113 13.90 20.04 13.79
CA SER A 113 12.55 20.46 14.24
C SER A 113 11.46 19.49 13.79
N GLY A 114 11.66 18.78 12.67
CA GLY A 114 10.67 17.90 12.05
C GLY A 114 9.45 18.65 11.51
N ARG A 115 9.51 19.96 11.33
CA ARG A 115 8.42 20.78 10.78
C ARG A 115 8.50 20.84 9.26
N PRO A 116 7.36 20.94 8.56
CA PRO A 116 7.36 21.18 7.12
C PRO A 116 8.19 22.42 6.75
N ALA A 117 9.03 22.30 5.74
CA ALA A 117 9.94 23.34 5.28
C ALA A 117 9.99 23.36 3.74
N PRO A 118 10.27 24.53 3.13
CA PRO A 118 10.47 24.60 1.68
C PRO A 118 11.60 23.68 1.24
N TRP A 119 11.47 23.13 0.03
CA TRP A 119 12.54 22.33 -0.58
C TRP A 119 13.82 23.12 -0.76
N PRO A 120 15.00 22.51 -0.58
CA PRO A 120 16.26 23.10 -0.97
C PRO A 120 16.26 23.48 -2.47
N VAL A 121 16.94 24.59 -2.80
CA VAL A 121 17.00 25.08 -4.20
C VAL A 121 17.59 24.03 -5.13
N GLN A 122 18.62 23.30 -4.68
CA GLN A 122 19.26 22.22 -5.42
C GLN A 122 18.27 21.11 -5.74
N ALA A 123 17.48 20.65 -4.74
CA ALA A 123 16.46 19.63 -4.92
C ALA A 123 15.37 20.06 -5.91
N THR A 124 14.94 21.32 -5.82
CA THR A 124 13.96 21.90 -6.76
C THR A 124 14.51 21.95 -8.19
N SER A 125 15.78 22.28 -8.34
CA SER A 125 16.45 22.27 -9.65
C SER A 125 16.58 20.86 -10.21
N ALA A 126 17.00 19.89 -9.40
CA ALA A 126 17.15 18.49 -9.78
C ALA A 126 15.79 17.85 -10.14
N ALA A 127 14.71 18.16 -9.41
CA ALA A 127 13.39 17.61 -9.63
C ALA A 127 12.86 17.85 -11.05
N ARG A 128 13.22 18.97 -11.69
CA ARG A 128 12.79 19.32 -13.06
C ARG A 128 13.23 18.27 -14.08
N ALA A 129 14.39 17.65 -13.89
CA ALA A 129 14.91 16.63 -14.81
C ALA A 129 14.09 15.33 -14.76
N PHE A 130 13.34 15.09 -13.68
CA PHE A 130 12.55 13.90 -13.43
C PHE A 130 11.03 14.15 -13.52
N THR A 131 10.60 15.40 -13.78
CA THR A 131 9.18 15.75 -13.82
C THR A 131 8.56 15.35 -15.13
N CYS A 132 7.59 14.43 -15.09
CA CYS A 132 6.78 14.02 -16.25
C CYS A 132 5.39 13.53 -15.80
N ASP A 133 4.48 13.42 -16.77
CA ASP A 133 3.09 13.01 -16.53
C ASP A 133 3.01 11.55 -16.06
N ALA A 134 1.98 11.26 -15.26
CA ALA A 134 1.67 9.90 -14.86
C ALA A 134 1.07 9.11 -16.02
N PRO A 135 1.52 7.89 -16.30
CA PRO A 135 0.86 7.02 -17.26
C PRO A 135 -0.52 6.57 -16.73
N ASP A 136 -1.40 6.17 -17.62
CA ASP A 136 -2.79 5.78 -17.28
C ASP A 136 -2.85 4.62 -16.28
N GLU A 137 -1.89 3.71 -16.31
CA GLU A 137 -1.79 2.60 -15.37
C GLU A 137 -1.62 3.06 -13.92
N ALA A 138 -1.08 4.25 -13.68
CA ALA A 138 -0.85 4.80 -12.35
C ALA A 138 -2.04 5.58 -11.79
N ARG A 139 -3.09 5.81 -12.59
CA ARG A 139 -4.29 6.52 -12.13
C ARG A 139 -5.08 5.67 -11.13
N PRO A 140 -5.61 6.26 -10.06
CA PRO A 140 -6.56 5.60 -9.16
C PRO A 140 -7.75 5.03 -9.96
N ARG A 141 -8.23 3.86 -9.55
CA ARG A 141 -9.35 3.19 -10.25
C ARG A 141 -10.59 3.04 -9.36
N SER A 142 -10.38 2.60 -8.13
CA SER A 142 -11.48 2.26 -7.21
C SER A 142 -11.40 3.04 -5.89
N ILE A 143 -10.28 3.75 -5.67
CA ILE A 143 -10.04 4.59 -4.48
C ILE A 143 -9.92 6.05 -4.95
N SER A 144 -10.69 6.96 -4.34
CA SER A 144 -10.44 8.39 -4.48
C SER A 144 -9.28 8.80 -3.58
N LEU A 145 -8.36 9.60 -4.11
CA LEU A 145 -7.25 10.15 -3.33
C LEU A 145 -7.57 11.54 -2.74
N ASP A 146 -8.69 12.12 -3.14
CA ASP A 146 -9.10 13.46 -2.72
C ASP A 146 -9.71 13.43 -1.33
N GLY A 147 -9.34 14.41 -0.49
CA GLY A 147 -10.01 14.71 0.78
C GLY A 147 -9.97 13.61 1.83
N ALA A 148 -8.96 12.75 1.82
CA ALA A 148 -8.83 11.66 2.79
C ALA A 148 -8.46 12.21 4.19
N GLU A 149 -9.47 12.62 4.96
CA GLU A 149 -9.32 12.90 6.39
C GLU A 149 -9.30 11.57 7.17
N VAL A 150 -8.30 11.41 8.05
CA VAL A 150 -8.19 10.23 8.91
C VAL A 150 -8.95 10.47 10.19
N THR A 151 -10.01 9.69 10.39
CA THR A 151 -10.84 9.72 11.61
C THR A 151 -10.57 8.52 12.53
N ALA A 152 -9.57 7.71 12.19
CA ALA A 152 -9.21 6.49 12.90
C ALA A 152 -8.80 6.77 14.35
N SER A 153 -9.32 5.98 15.27
CA SER A 153 -8.90 5.93 16.68
C SER A 153 -9.32 4.59 17.29
N MET A 154 -8.71 4.20 18.40
CA MET A 154 -9.09 2.97 19.10
C MET A 154 -10.54 3.05 19.64
N GLU A 155 -10.93 4.20 20.14
CA GLU A 155 -12.30 4.42 20.60
C GLU A 155 -13.32 4.22 19.47
N ARG A 156 -13.10 4.90 18.34
CA ARG A 156 -13.98 4.78 17.17
C ARG A 156 -13.96 3.36 16.59
N ALA A 157 -12.81 2.68 16.59
CA ALA A 157 -12.72 1.30 16.14
C ALA A 157 -13.59 0.35 16.98
N ARG A 158 -13.64 0.56 18.31
CA ARG A 158 -14.51 -0.22 19.21
C ARG A 158 -15.98 0.11 18.99
N GLN A 159 -16.33 1.40 18.86
CA GLN A 159 -17.72 1.85 18.60
C GLN A 159 -18.26 1.28 17.30
N LEU A 160 -17.46 1.23 16.25
CA LEU A 160 -17.82 0.69 14.93
C LEU A 160 -17.70 -0.84 14.84
N GLY A 161 -17.21 -1.52 15.88
CA GLY A 161 -17.03 -2.96 15.89
C GLY A 161 -15.91 -3.47 14.97
N LEU A 162 -14.87 -2.67 14.69
CA LEU A 162 -13.73 -3.12 13.92
C LEU A 162 -13.02 -4.27 14.63
N ARG A 163 -12.76 -5.35 13.92
CA ARG A 163 -12.13 -6.57 14.47
C ARG A 163 -10.66 -6.33 14.78
N PRO A 164 -10.14 -6.79 15.93
CA PRO A 164 -8.70 -6.85 16.17
C PRO A 164 -8.10 -7.96 15.31
N THR A 165 -7.28 -7.60 14.34
CA THR A 165 -6.74 -8.53 13.33
C THR A 165 -5.22 -8.64 13.37
N GLY A 166 -4.55 -7.78 14.14
CA GLY A 166 -3.11 -7.85 14.34
C GLY A 166 -2.69 -7.10 15.60
N LEU A 167 -1.66 -7.62 16.27
CA LEU A 167 -1.04 -6.98 17.41
C LEU A 167 0.44 -7.37 17.47
N GLY A 168 1.30 -6.42 17.80
CA GLY A 168 2.73 -6.70 18.00
C GLY A 168 3.55 -5.43 18.14
N MET A 169 4.82 -5.63 18.47
CA MET A 169 5.79 -4.54 18.63
C MET A 169 6.48 -4.23 17.29
N ILE A 170 6.98 -3.02 17.15
CA ILE A 170 7.85 -2.60 16.04
C ILE A 170 9.29 -3.00 16.40
N MET A 171 9.80 -3.99 15.69
CA MET A 171 11.13 -4.56 15.94
C MET A 171 12.20 -3.88 15.06
N PRO A 172 13.49 -3.93 15.45
CA PRO A 172 14.57 -3.26 14.71
C PRO A 172 14.70 -3.69 13.24
N ASP A 173 14.44 -4.94 12.92
CA ASP A 173 14.57 -5.52 11.56
C ASP A 173 13.58 -4.95 10.53
N VAL A 174 12.50 -4.34 11.01
CA VAL A 174 11.48 -3.69 10.16
C VAL A 174 11.60 -2.16 10.15
N CYS A 175 12.68 -1.61 10.73
CA CYS A 175 12.93 -0.18 10.82
C CYS A 175 14.05 0.29 9.88
N ASP A 176 14.07 1.58 9.58
CA ASP A 176 15.19 2.25 8.91
C ASP A 176 16.37 2.47 9.87
N ALA A 177 17.45 3.08 9.39
CA ALA A 177 18.65 3.37 10.18
C ALA A 177 18.40 4.35 11.35
N HIS A 178 17.29 5.08 11.34
CA HIS A 178 16.88 6.05 12.36
C HIS A 178 15.81 5.51 13.30
N GLY A 179 15.53 4.19 13.21
CA GLY A 179 14.56 3.50 14.04
C GLY A 179 13.10 3.81 13.69
N ARG A 180 12.80 4.40 12.54
CA ARG A 180 11.42 4.60 12.06
C ARG A 180 10.95 3.35 11.32
N TRP A 181 9.69 2.99 11.53
CA TRP A 181 9.08 1.87 10.82
C TRP A 181 9.07 2.11 9.30
N ARG A 182 9.52 1.13 8.52
CA ARG A 182 9.58 1.21 7.06
C ARG A 182 8.18 1.15 6.43
N LEU A 183 8.03 1.71 5.22
CA LEU A 183 6.77 1.64 4.45
C LEU A 183 6.33 0.19 4.22
N SER A 184 7.28 -0.70 3.92
CA SER A 184 7.03 -2.14 3.76
C SER A 184 6.53 -2.80 5.04
N GLY A 185 6.84 -2.25 6.20
CA GLY A 185 6.32 -2.71 7.50
C GLY A 185 4.82 -2.48 7.63
N PHE A 186 4.32 -1.31 7.24
CA PHE A 186 2.87 -1.03 7.23
C PHE A 186 2.12 -2.01 6.32
N MET A 187 2.61 -2.21 5.09
CA MET A 187 2.03 -3.20 4.17
C MET A 187 2.09 -4.62 4.74
N GLY A 188 3.23 -5.01 5.31
CA GLY A 188 3.40 -6.33 5.93
C GLY A 188 2.40 -6.56 7.06
N ARG A 189 2.23 -5.59 7.95
CA ARG A 189 1.30 -5.70 9.08
C ARG A 189 -0.15 -5.86 8.61
N VAL A 190 -0.55 -5.15 7.56
CA VAL A 190 -1.88 -5.33 6.94
C VAL A 190 -1.98 -6.71 6.31
N ALA A 191 -0.98 -7.15 5.53
CA ALA A 191 -0.99 -8.47 4.89
C ALA A 191 -1.11 -9.60 5.93
N ASP A 192 -0.38 -9.53 7.03
CA ASP A 192 -0.43 -10.49 8.14
C ASP A 192 -1.79 -10.49 8.86
N SER A 193 -2.52 -9.38 8.82
CA SER A 193 -3.84 -9.24 9.46
C SER A 193 -4.99 -9.87 8.65
N ILE A 194 -4.82 -10.04 7.34
CA ILE A 194 -5.87 -10.51 6.44
C ILE A 194 -6.43 -11.90 6.81
N PRO A 195 -5.62 -12.91 7.20
CA PRO A 195 -6.17 -14.20 7.62
C PRO A 195 -7.14 -14.10 8.81
N HIS A 196 -6.88 -13.18 9.76
CA HIS A 196 -7.73 -12.93 10.92
C HIS A 196 -9.03 -12.19 10.55
N LEU A 197 -9.00 -11.34 9.53
CA LEU A 197 -10.21 -10.70 8.99
C LEU A 197 -11.10 -11.71 8.28
N ARG A 198 -10.49 -12.70 7.62
CA ARG A 198 -11.15 -13.66 6.73
C ARG A 198 -11.43 -15.03 7.36
N ASN A 199 -11.29 -15.21 8.67
CA ASN A 199 -11.58 -16.48 9.30
C ASN A 199 -13.10 -16.80 9.26
N GLY A 200 -13.46 -18.10 9.15
CA GLY A 200 -14.81 -18.60 9.24
C GLY A 200 -15.73 -18.16 8.08
N GLU A 201 -16.76 -17.37 8.38
CA GLU A 201 -17.84 -16.97 7.48
C GLU A 201 -17.37 -16.42 6.11
N TRP A 202 -16.25 -15.70 6.10
CA TRP A 202 -15.72 -15.16 4.86
C TRP A 202 -15.22 -16.22 3.86
N ARG A 203 -14.62 -17.31 4.35
CA ARG A 203 -14.25 -18.44 3.50
C ARG A 203 -15.46 -19.08 2.83
N GLU A 204 -16.55 -19.20 3.58
CA GLU A 204 -17.82 -19.73 3.05
C GLU A 204 -18.44 -18.79 2.02
N VAL A 205 -18.40 -17.48 2.25
CA VAL A 205 -18.84 -16.47 1.28
C VAL A 205 -18.05 -16.57 -0.02
N LEU A 206 -16.72 -16.65 0.06
CA LEU A 206 -15.89 -16.84 -1.13
C LEU A 206 -16.14 -18.19 -1.83
N ALA A 207 -16.37 -19.27 -1.08
CA ALA A 207 -16.66 -20.57 -1.66
C ALA A 207 -18.02 -20.62 -2.38
N ARG A 208 -18.97 -19.75 -2.02
CA ARG A 208 -20.28 -19.62 -2.66
C ARG A 208 -20.30 -18.64 -3.84
N THR A 209 -19.16 -17.97 -4.15
CA THR A 209 -19.15 -16.84 -5.09
C THR A 209 -19.31 -17.20 -6.55
N ALA A 210 -19.26 -18.47 -6.94
CA ALA A 210 -19.44 -18.82 -8.34
C ALA A 210 -20.17 -20.18 -8.49
N PRO A 211 -21.39 -20.23 -9.03
CA PRO A 211 -21.99 -21.47 -9.50
C PRO A 211 -21.12 -22.08 -10.61
N GLY A 212 -20.67 -23.31 -10.45
CA GLY A 212 -19.67 -23.91 -11.33
C GLY A 212 -18.24 -23.45 -11.02
N SER A 213 -18.00 -23.04 -9.78
CA SER A 213 -16.73 -22.50 -9.29
C SER A 213 -15.55 -23.36 -9.64
N PRO A 214 -14.41 -22.73 -10.00
CA PRO A 214 -13.13 -23.42 -10.03
C PRO A 214 -12.86 -24.05 -8.67
N SER A 215 -12.15 -25.17 -8.66
CA SER A 215 -11.83 -25.93 -7.45
C SER A 215 -11.06 -25.10 -6.41
N ARG A 216 -10.43 -24.00 -6.84
CA ARG A 216 -9.58 -23.14 -6.02
C ARG A 216 -9.87 -21.65 -6.24
N VAL A 217 -10.67 -21.09 -5.33
CA VAL A 217 -10.93 -19.64 -5.29
C VAL A 217 -10.03 -18.99 -4.23
N GLY A 218 -9.34 -17.94 -4.64
CA GLY A 218 -8.55 -17.08 -3.78
C GLY A 218 -8.96 -15.61 -3.88
N SER A 219 -8.10 -14.75 -3.44
CA SER A 219 -8.26 -13.31 -3.61
C SER A 219 -6.93 -12.65 -3.92
N ALA A 220 -6.98 -11.56 -4.67
CA ALA A 220 -5.82 -10.74 -4.93
C ALA A 220 -6.10 -9.28 -4.54
N LEU A 221 -5.09 -8.62 -3.98
CA LEU A 221 -5.10 -7.18 -3.77
C LEU A 221 -4.79 -6.50 -5.11
N VAL A 222 -5.61 -5.51 -5.49
CA VAL A 222 -5.44 -4.80 -6.77
C VAL A 222 -5.19 -3.31 -6.59
N GLU A 223 -5.64 -2.73 -5.48
CA GLU A 223 -5.41 -1.32 -5.18
C GLU A 223 -5.31 -1.12 -3.66
N PHE A 224 -4.47 -0.17 -3.24
CA PHE A 224 -4.13 0.06 -1.85
C PHE A 224 -3.81 1.54 -1.63
N GLN A 225 -4.39 2.12 -0.58
CA GLN A 225 -4.06 3.47 -0.14
C GLN A 225 -3.71 3.43 1.34
N THR A 226 -2.62 4.10 1.71
CA THR A 226 -2.28 4.40 3.12
C THR A 226 -2.20 5.90 3.29
N VAL A 227 -2.80 6.41 4.36
CA VAL A 227 -2.58 7.77 4.86
C VAL A 227 -1.87 7.65 6.20
N HIS A 228 -0.66 8.19 6.29
CA HIS A 228 0.15 8.18 7.48
C HIS A 228 -0.19 9.40 8.35
N VAL A 229 -0.45 9.16 9.63
CA VAL A 229 -0.73 10.22 10.62
C VAL A 229 0.51 10.48 11.47
N ARG A 230 1.13 9.40 11.94
CA ARG A 230 2.36 9.43 12.73
C ARG A 230 3.25 8.26 12.32
N TRP A 231 4.52 8.38 12.60
CA TRP A 231 5.49 7.33 12.27
C TRP A 231 5.95 6.63 13.54
N PRO A 232 5.60 5.34 13.71
CA PRO A 232 6.06 4.57 14.85
C PRO A 232 7.56 4.28 14.77
N ARG A 233 8.15 4.05 15.92
CA ARG A 233 9.58 3.76 16.10
C ARG A 233 9.79 2.38 16.71
N ILE A 234 11.04 1.96 16.76
CA ILE A 234 11.45 0.75 17.50
C ILE A 234 10.88 0.82 18.91
N GLY A 235 10.21 -0.27 19.34
CA GLY A 235 9.63 -0.39 20.67
C GLY A 235 8.19 0.08 20.79
N ASP A 236 7.66 0.79 19.78
CA ASP A 236 6.23 1.14 19.78
C ASP A 236 5.35 -0.09 19.51
N GLY A 237 4.16 -0.11 20.10
CA GLY A 237 3.14 -1.10 19.80
C GLY A 237 2.35 -0.74 18.54
N CYS A 238 1.84 -1.75 17.85
CA CYS A 238 0.90 -1.56 16.74
C CYS A 238 -0.22 -2.59 16.81
N GLU A 239 -1.45 -2.13 16.98
CA GLU A 239 -2.67 -2.94 16.84
C GLU A 239 -3.34 -2.63 15.50
N VAL A 240 -3.76 -3.67 14.78
CA VAL A 240 -4.54 -3.52 13.54
C VAL A 240 -5.99 -3.79 13.84
N ARG A 241 -6.84 -2.83 13.54
CA ARG A 241 -8.29 -2.94 13.54
C ARG A 241 -8.81 -2.93 12.12
N SER A 242 -9.57 -3.95 11.74
CA SER A 242 -10.00 -4.13 10.35
C SER A 242 -11.50 -4.35 10.24
N ALA A 243 -12.05 -3.88 9.11
CA ALA A 243 -13.43 -4.14 8.73
C ALA A 243 -13.57 -4.27 7.22
N LEU A 244 -14.62 -4.99 6.79
CA LEU A 244 -15.11 -4.93 5.43
C LEU A 244 -15.85 -3.61 5.23
N ALA A 245 -15.67 -2.98 4.08
CA ALA A 245 -16.16 -1.62 3.79
C ALA A 245 -17.10 -1.56 2.57
N GLY A 246 -17.58 -2.71 2.09
CA GLY A 246 -18.49 -2.80 0.97
C GLY A 246 -17.92 -3.54 -0.23
N CYS A 247 -18.76 -3.76 -1.25
CA CYS A 247 -18.37 -4.42 -2.50
C CYS A 247 -19.20 -3.92 -3.69
N THR A 248 -18.66 -4.17 -4.89
CA THR A 248 -19.41 -4.19 -6.15
C THR A 248 -19.55 -5.63 -6.65
N ASP A 249 -19.99 -5.81 -7.88
CA ASP A 249 -19.96 -7.11 -8.56
C ASP A 249 -18.55 -7.60 -8.90
N ARG A 250 -17.51 -6.75 -8.83
CA ARG A 250 -16.15 -7.06 -9.27
C ARG A 250 -15.11 -6.91 -8.20
N VAL A 251 -15.30 -6.04 -7.21
CA VAL A 251 -14.30 -5.72 -6.20
C VAL A 251 -14.90 -5.71 -4.79
N THR A 252 -14.04 -5.94 -3.82
CA THR A 252 -14.33 -5.86 -2.39
C THR A 252 -13.47 -4.76 -1.76
N TYR A 253 -14.03 -4.02 -0.82
CA TYR A 253 -13.34 -2.97 -0.08
C TYR A 253 -13.14 -3.38 1.36
N SER A 254 -11.97 -3.09 1.92
CA SER A 254 -11.70 -3.23 3.34
C SER A 254 -10.94 -2.02 3.86
N SER A 255 -11.11 -1.73 5.14
CA SER A 255 -10.35 -0.71 5.85
C SER A 255 -9.55 -1.34 6.99
N HIS A 256 -8.34 -0.83 7.22
CA HIS A 256 -7.42 -1.29 8.26
C HIS A 256 -6.85 -0.06 8.95
N TRP A 257 -7.06 0.06 10.26
CA TRP A 257 -6.51 1.11 11.07
C TRP A 257 -5.34 0.56 11.89
N LEU A 258 -4.18 1.12 11.71
CA LEU A 258 -2.98 0.78 12.47
C LEU A 258 -2.89 1.78 13.62
N LEU A 259 -3.06 1.28 14.83
CA LEU A 259 -3.26 2.09 16.02
C LEU A 259 -2.17 1.80 17.05
N ASP A 260 -1.81 2.80 17.80
CA ASP A 260 -1.02 2.68 19.00
C ASP A 260 -1.89 2.06 20.12
N PRO A 261 -1.58 0.86 20.61
CA PRO A 261 -2.42 0.22 21.64
C PRO A 261 -2.41 0.92 22.99
N GLU A 262 -1.39 1.75 23.27
CA GLU A 262 -1.26 2.47 24.55
C GLU A 262 -2.05 3.77 24.55
N THR A 263 -1.91 4.57 23.50
CA THR A 263 -2.56 5.89 23.40
C THR A 263 -3.89 5.85 22.67
N GLY A 264 -4.16 4.81 21.89
CA GLY A 264 -5.33 4.68 21.02
C GLY A 264 -5.27 5.54 19.76
N SER A 265 -4.18 6.27 19.56
CA SER A 265 -4.02 7.20 18.43
C SER A 265 -3.60 6.45 17.15
N PRO A 266 -3.95 6.96 15.97
CA PRO A 266 -3.59 6.30 14.72
C PRO A 266 -2.11 6.51 14.35
N TRP A 267 -1.47 5.46 13.87
CA TRP A 267 -0.25 5.49 13.08
C TRP A 267 -0.59 5.76 11.61
N ALA A 268 -1.53 4.98 11.08
CA ALA A 268 -1.98 5.10 9.70
C ALA A 268 -3.39 4.52 9.53
N ALA A 269 -4.08 4.99 8.50
CA ALA A 269 -5.31 4.38 8.03
C ALA A 269 -5.13 3.90 6.59
N VAL A 270 -5.72 2.74 6.28
CA VAL A 270 -5.48 2.00 5.05
C VAL A 270 -6.81 1.60 4.42
N ARG A 271 -6.94 1.81 3.12
CA ARG A 271 -8.00 1.23 2.28
C ARG A 271 -7.41 0.20 1.34
N THR A 272 -8.09 -0.92 1.19
CA THR A 272 -7.70 -1.97 0.26
C THR A 272 -8.85 -2.33 -0.66
N VAL A 273 -8.51 -2.64 -1.92
CA VAL A 273 -9.44 -3.16 -2.92
C VAL A 273 -8.95 -4.52 -3.36
N GLY A 274 -9.79 -5.52 -3.18
CA GLY A 274 -9.52 -6.91 -3.56
C GLY A 274 -10.45 -7.41 -4.64
N ILE A 275 -10.05 -8.48 -5.29
CA ILE A 275 -10.87 -9.25 -6.24
C ILE A 275 -10.94 -10.70 -5.79
N ALA A 276 -12.04 -11.39 -6.13
CA ALA A 276 -12.05 -12.84 -6.14
C ALA A 276 -11.26 -13.34 -7.36
N LEU A 277 -10.43 -14.35 -7.16
CA LEU A 277 -9.50 -14.86 -8.17
C LEU A 277 -9.66 -16.37 -8.33
N ASP A 278 -9.85 -16.81 -9.56
CA ASP A 278 -9.65 -18.19 -9.96
C ASP A 278 -8.15 -18.48 -9.93
N LEU A 279 -7.70 -19.30 -8.98
CA LEU A 279 -6.28 -19.58 -8.80
C LEU A 279 -5.70 -20.50 -9.89
N ASP A 280 -6.55 -21.23 -10.59
CA ASP A 280 -6.14 -22.13 -11.67
C ASP A 280 -6.09 -21.40 -13.01
N ALA A 281 -7.19 -20.71 -13.38
CA ALA A 281 -7.26 -19.95 -14.63
C ALA A 281 -6.64 -18.53 -14.54
N ARG A 282 -6.23 -18.08 -13.34
CA ARG A 282 -5.62 -16.77 -13.08
C ARG A 282 -6.42 -15.58 -13.59
N ARG A 283 -7.73 -15.62 -13.38
CA ARG A 283 -8.65 -14.57 -13.82
C ARG A 283 -9.54 -14.12 -12.68
N ALA A 284 -9.92 -12.85 -12.71
CA ALA A 284 -10.88 -12.29 -11.78
C ALA A 284 -12.25 -12.97 -11.96
N LEU A 285 -12.91 -13.25 -10.84
CA LEU A 285 -14.26 -13.77 -10.79
C LEU A 285 -15.22 -12.67 -10.37
N PRO A 286 -16.40 -12.56 -11.01
CA PRO A 286 -17.46 -11.68 -10.51
C PRO A 286 -18.04 -12.24 -9.20
N LEU A 287 -18.47 -11.35 -8.31
CA LEU A 287 -19.20 -11.72 -7.11
C LEU A 287 -20.67 -11.97 -7.47
N THR A 288 -21.21 -13.11 -7.08
CA THR A 288 -22.65 -13.39 -7.21
C THR A 288 -23.48 -12.45 -6.35
N ALA A 289 -24.76 -12.31 -6.64
CA ALA A 289 -25.68 -11.48 -5.85
C ALA A 289 -25.74 -11.95 -4.37
N GLU A 290 -25.68 -13.27 -4.13
CA GLU A 290 -25.64 -13.85 -2.79
C GLU A 290 -24.34 -13.46 -2.05
N ALA A 291 -23.19 -13.56 -2.71
CA ALA A 291 -21.92 -13.15 -2.14
C ALA A 291 -21.87 -11.66 -1.84
N GLN A 292 -22.40 -10.83 -2.74
CA GLN A 292 -22.49 -9.38 -2.51
C GLN A 292 -23.38 -9.07 -1.30
N ALA A 293 -24.54 -9.74 -1.17
CA ALA A 293 -25.44 -9.54 -0.04
C ALA A 293 -24.76 -9.92 1.29
N ALA A 294 -24.08 -11.07 1.34
CA ALA A 294 -23.35 -11.51 2.51
C ALA A 294 -22.20 -10.56 2.86
N TYR A 295 -21.46 -10.07 1.85
CA TYR A 295 -20.38 -9.12 2.06
C TYR A 295 -20.89 -7.80 2.64
N ARG A 296 -21.98 -7.25 2.06
CA ARG A 296 -22.58 -6.00 2.55
C ARG A 296 -23.13 -6.16 3.96
N ALA A 297 -23.75 -7.29 4.29
CA ALA A 297 -24.25 -7.56 5.65
C ALA A 297 -23.13 -7.60 6.70
N ALA A 298 -21.92 -8.03 6.31
CA ALA A 298 -20.74 -8.07 7.18
C ALA A 298 -19.89 -6.78 7.13
N SER A 299 -20.26 -5.81 6.31
CA SER A 299 -19.53 -4.55 6.16
C SER A 299 -19.96 -3.50 7.18
N VAL A 300 -19.03 -2.65 7.59
CA VAL A 300 -19.30 -1.46 8.36
C VAL A 300 -19.68 -0.33 7.39
N PRO A 301 -20.93 0.21 7.48
CA PRO A 301 -21.35 1.30 6.61
C PRO A 301 -20.51 2.56 6.79
N ASP A 302 -20.35 3.34 5.72
CA ASP A 302 -19.75 4.68 5.71
C ASP A 302 -18.38 4.76 6.41
N LEU A 303 -17.63 3.66 6.39
CA LEU A 303 -16.31 3.58 6.99
C LEU A 303 -15.31 4.44 6.22
N THR A 304 -14.94 5.57 6.82
CA THR A 304 -13.89 6.48 6.32
C THR A 304 -12.48 6.02 6.76
N LEU A 305 -11.45 6.73 6.30
CA LEU A 305 -10.08 6.51 6.79
C LEU A 305 -9.89 6.98 8.21
#